data_6bd7a3bd6c043771d5b2d0249135bca9
#
_entry.id   6bd7a3bd6c043771d5b2d0249135bca9
#
_cell.length_a   1.000
_cell.length_b   1.000
_cell.length_c   1.000
_cell.angle_alpha   90.00
_cell.angle_beta   90.00
_cell.angle_gamma   90.00
#
_symmetry.space_group_name_H-M   'P 1'
#
loop_
_entity.id
_entity.type
_entity.pdbx_description
1 polymer ?
#
loop_
_entity_poly.entity_id
_entity_poly.type
_entity_poly.pdbx_seq_one_letter_code
_entity_poly.pdbx_strand_id
1 'polypeptide(L)'
;MANSIPSLANAEWLQRPATAAVFAALEAEGAQARVVGGAVRNALMGLPVKDIDMATTALPAEVMRLAQAAGLQAVPTGFEHGTVTVVAEHVPVEVTTLRRDIETFGRHARVTFTQDWSEDARRRDFTMNALYCASDGTVHDPLGGYPDLAARRVRFIGEARERIREDYLRILRFFRFFASYDPAPVPDAEGLAAAIGEKAGLAQLSGERIRAELLLLLAAPRAVEAIGIMEEAQLIEPLLGVRGDVGKLERLVAIETALGRDPDPVLRLAALATGAAPEALQARLKLSAAEAARLAQAGVRHAAFSPSSAEREAQGFIYRHGGQAFTDGALMAWAASSDGPADPARALRVRLAERWQPPELPVRGADVLALGAEPGPEVGRVISAFETWWIAQGFPADRERAKAKLGELVRD
;
A
#
# COMPACT_ATOMS: atom_id res chain seq x y z
N MET A 1 8.80 -33.58 19.98
CA MET A 1 9.92 -33.54 19.00
C MET A 1 10.06 -32.10 18.60
N ALA A 2 11.21 -31.47 18.84
CA ALA A 2 11.44 -30.11 18.34
C ALA A 2 11.43 -30.17 16.83
N ASN A 3 10.48 -29.49 16.18
CA ASN A 3 10.47 -29.38 14.73
C ASN A 3 11.77 -28.71 14.30
N SER A 4 12.63 -29.43 13.61
CA SER A 4 13.83 -28.85 13.01
C SER A 4 13.40 -27.78 12.00
N ILE A 5 14.08 -26.63 12.01
CA ILE A 5 13.79 -25.57 11.05
C ILE A 5 14.17 -26.04 9.65
N PRO A 6 13.30 -25.93 8.63
CA PRO A 6 13.62 -26.33 7.27
C PRO A 6 14.79 -25.53 6.71
N SER A 7 15.69 -26.21 5.97
CA SER A 7 16.75 -25.53 5.22
C SER A 7 16.16 -24.79 4.00
N LEU A 8 16.73 -23.63 3.69
CA LEU A 8 16.41 -22.82 2.52
C LEU A 8 17.45 -22.93 1.40
N ALA A 9 18.34 -23.94 1.44
CA ALA A 9 19.41 -24.12 0.45
C ALA A 9 18.89 -24.15 -1.01
N ASN A 10 17.68 -24.65 -1.23
CA ASN A 10 17.06 -24.74 -2.56
C ASN A 10 16.15 -23.54 -2.88
N ALA A 11 16.13 -22.49 -2.05
CA ALA A 11 15.29 -21.31 -2.30
C ALA A 11 15.83 -20.53 -3.51
N GLU A 12 14.99 -20.31 -4.53
CA GLU A 12 15.35 -19.60 -5.76
C GLU A 12 16.03 -18.24 -5.49
N TRP A 13 15.45 -17.45 -4.56
CA TRP A 13 15.97 -16.14 -4.24
C TRP A 13 17.37 -16.16 -3.62
N LEU A 14 17.75 -17.23 -2.91
CA LEU A 14 19.08 -17.42 -2.34
C LEU A 14 20.12 -17.72 -3.43
N GLN A 15 19.69 -18.40 -4.49
CA GLN A 15 20.54 -18.78 -5.62
C GLN A 15 20.62 -17.70 -6.72
N ARG A 16 19.89 -16.58 -6.58
CA ARG A 16 19.99 -15.48 -7.55
C ARG A 16 21.42 -14.96 -7.62
N PRO A 17 21.96 -14.70 -8.84
CA PRO A 17 23.32 -14.17 -8.99
C PRO A 17 23.61 -12.93 -8.15
N ALA A 18 22.65 -12.00 -8.06
CA ALA A 18 22.78 -10.80 -7.23
C ALA A 18 22.95 -11.14 -5.74
N THR A 19 22.12 -12.04 -5.19
CA THR A 19 22.21 -12.47 -3.78
C THR A 19 23.54 -13.17 -3.49
N ALA A 20 23.94 -14.10 -4.36
CA ALA A 20 25.19 -14.84 -4.22
C ALA A 20 26.42 -13.92 -4.30
N ALA A 21 26.41 -12.93 -5.21
CA ALA A 21 27.50 -11.97 -5.35
C ALA A 21 27.68 -11.10 -4.10
N VAL A 22 26.56 -10.66 -3.48
CA VAL A 22 26.61 -9.87 -2.23
C VAL A 22 27.13 -10.71 -1.07
N PHE A 23 26.69 -11.98 -0.93
CA PHE A 23 27.26 -12.90 0.07
C PHE A 23 28.76 -13.10 -0.14
N ALA A 24 29.18 -13.41 -1.36
CA ALA A 24 30.59 -13.63 -1.69
C ALA A 24 31.45 -12.41 -1.36
N ALA A 25 30.96 -11.21 -1.66
CA ALA A 25 31.66 -9.96 -1.34
C ALA A 25 31.81 -9.76 0.17
N LEU A 26 30.73 -9.94 0.95
CA LEU A 26 30.74 -9.70 2.38
C LEU A 26 31.56 -10.73 3.16
N GLU A 27 31.57 -11.99 2.70
CA GLU A 27 32.24 -13.11 3.40
C GLU A 27 33.71 -13.29 2.98
N ALA A 28 34.19 -12.55 1.95
CA ALA A 28 35.53 -12.71 1.36
C ALA A 28 36.69 -12.58 2.37
N GLU A 29 36.53 -11.77 3.41
CA GLU A 29 37.56 -11.53 4.44
C GLU A 29 37.12 -11.98 5.83
N GLY A 30 36.15 -12.93 5.90
CA GLY A 30 35.76 -13.59 7.14
C GLY A 30 34.64 -12.91 7.92
N ALA A 31 34.04 -11.84 7.43
CA ALA A 31 32.79 -11.34 8.00
C ALA A 31 31.64 -12.33 7.76
N GLN A 32 30.65 -12.35 8.63
CA GLN A 32 29.47 -13.17 8.46
C GLN A 32 28.34 -12.32 7.85
N ALA A 33 27.61 -12.90 6.90
CA ALA A 33 26.41 -12.30 6.32
C ALA A 33 25.24 -13.28 6.42
N ARG A 34 24.03 -12.77 6.62
CA ARG A 34 22.79 -13.55 6.58
C ARG A 34 21.65 -12.72 6.04
N VAL A 35 20.81 -13.33 5.21
CA VAL A 35 19.50 -12.72 4.88
C VAL A 35 18.60 -12.74 6.11
N VAL A 36 17.76 -11.74 6.28
CA VAL A 36 16.98 -11.59 7.51
C VAL A 36 15.56 -11.07 7.25
N GLY A 37 14.67 -11.31 8.20
CA GLY A 37 13.35 -10.67 8.24
C GLY A 37 12.38 -11.19 7.20
N GLY A 38 11.85 -10.29 6.35
CA GLY A 38 10.75 -10.57 5.42
C GLY A 38 11.03 -11.72 4.46
N ALA A 39 12.24 -11.79 3.90
CA ALA A 39 12.61 -12.81 2.96
C ALA A 39 12.62 -14.22 3.59
N VAL A 40 13.25 -14.36 4.75
CA VAL A 40 13.33 -15.65 5.48
C VAL A 40 11.96 -16.10 5.94
N ARG A 41 11.19 -15.19 6.55
CA ARG A 41 9.81 -15.45 6.97
C ARG A 41 8.97 -15.95 5.80
N ASN A 42 8.92 -15.19 4.71
CA ASN A 42 8.08 -15.51 3.54
C ASN A 42 8.50 -16.85 2.93
N ALA A 43 9.79 -17.10 2.78
CA ALA A 43 10.30 -18.39 2.26
C ALA A 43 9.84 -19.56 3.11
N LEU A 44 9.97 -19.48 4.44
CA LEU A 44 9.54 -20.54 5.37
C LEU A 44 8.01 -20.72 5.39
N MET A 45 7.24 -19.68 5.02
CA MET A 45 5.78 -19.75 4.87
C MET A 45 5.33 -20.18 3.47
N GLY A 46 6.22 -20.39 2.52
CA GLY A 46 5.88 -20.67 1.12
C GLY A 46 5.30 -19.48 0.37
N LEU A 47 5.58 -18.25 0.82
CA LEU A 47 5.13 -17.02 0.22
C LEU A 47 6.20 -16.39 -0.70
N PRO A 48 5.82 -15.57 -1.70
CA PRO A 48 6.77 -14.89 -2.57
C PRO A 48 7.77 -14.02 -1.81
N VAL A 49 9.05 -14.09 -2.21
CA VAL A 49 10.13 -13.24 -1.71
C VAL A 49 10.44 -12.18 -2.77
N LYS A 50 10.21 -10.91 -2.44
CA LYS A 50 10.44 -9.77 -3.32
C LYS A 50 11.78 -9.10 -3.02
N ASP A 51 11.93 -8.56 -1.83
CA ASP A 51 13.09 -7.80 -1.40
C ASP A 51 13.96 -8.66 -0.48
N ILE A 52 15.28 -8.44 -0.54
CA ILE A 52 16.26 -9.17 0.26
C ILE A 52 17.04 -8.16 1.08
N ASP A 53 16.89 -8.28 2.41
CA ASP A 53 17.66 -7.54 3.39
C ASP A 53 18.70 -8.47 4.00
N MET A 54 19.95 -8.01 4.11
CA MET A 54 21.04 -8.74 4.74
C MET A 54 21.48 -8.07 6.04
N ALA A 55 21.83 -8.86 7.01
CA ALA A 55 22.54 -8.44 8.20
C ALA A 55 23.96 -8.97 8.15
N THR A 56 24.94 -8.19 8.63
CA THR A 56 26.35 -8.57 8.60
C THR A 56 27.10 -8.11 9.85
N THR A 57 28.18 -8.85 10.17
CA THR A 57 29.14 -8.45 11.20
C THR A 57 30.10 -7.37 10.72
N ALA A 58 30.24 -7.14 9.39
CA ALA A 58 31.07 -6.08 8.83
C ALA A 58 30.51 -4.69 9.18
N LEU A 59 31.39 -3.75 9.55
CA LEU A 59 31.01 -2.34 9.75
C LEU A 59 30.65 -1.65 8.42
N PRO A 60 29.85 -0.57 8.41
CA PRO A 60 29.40 0.05 7.18
C PRO A 60 30.52 0.47 6.22
N ALA A 61 31.62 0.99 6.75
CA ALA A 61 32.79 1.33 5.93
C ALA A 61 33.44 0.06 5.30
N GLU A 62 33.43 -1.04 6.03
CA GLU A 62 33.96 -2.32 5.58
C GLU A 62 33.03 -2.92 4.49
N VAL A 63 31.71 -2.86 4.68
CA VAL A 63 30.71 -3.28 3.66
C VAL A 63 30.98 -2.53 2.35
N MET A 64 31.17 -1.20 2.38
CA MET A 64 31.48 -0.43 1.20
C MET A 64 32.77 -0.86 0.54
N ARG A 65 33.82 -1.08 1.32
CA ARG A 65 35.14 -1.52 0.82
C ARG A 65 35.08 -2.91 0.18
N LEU A 66 34.42 -3.86 0.86
CA LEU A 66 34.27 -5.24 0.38
C LEU A 66 33.45 -5.30 -0.92
N ALA A 67 32.34 -4.57 -0.96
CA ALA A 67 31.52 -4.47 -2.18
C ALA A 67 32.33 -3.89 -3.36
N GLN A 68 33.06 -2.80 -3.15
CA GLN A 68 33.91 -2.20 -4.18
C GLN A 68 35.04 -3.13 -4.64
N ALA A 69 35.68 -3.85 -3.72
CA ALA A 69 36.72 -4.84 -4.06
C ALA A 69 36.17 -5.98 -4.93
N ALA A 70 34.89 -6.34 -4.73
CA ALA A 70 34.18 -7.32 -5.57
C ALA A 70 33.61 -6.74 -6.88
N GLY A 71 33.86 -5.46 -7.19
CA GLY A 71 33.32 -4.78 -8.39
C GLY A 71 31.83 -4.43 -8.29
N LEU A 72 31.25 -4.45 -7.09
CA LEU A 72 29.85 -4.07 -6.85
C LEU A 72 29.74 -2.58 -6.48
N GLN A 73 28.62 -1.95 -6.86
CA GLN A 73 28.32 -0.61 -6.44
C GLN A 73 27.76 -0.61 -5.01
N ALA A 74 28.26 0.28 -4.14
CA ALA A 74 27.76 0.45 -2.78
C ALA A 74 27.38 1.91 -2.54
N VAL A 75 26.18 2.13 -1.98
CA VAL A 75 25.61 3.45 -1.71
C VAL A 75 25.29 3.57 -0.21
N PRO A 76 25.77 4.61 0.50
CA PRO A 76 25.54 4.76 1.94
C PRO A 76 24.15 5.34 2.23
N THR A 77 23.09 4.56 2.03
CA THR A 77 21.69 4.99 2.15
C THR A 77 21.24 5.27 3.59
N GLY A 78 21.89 4.66 4.57
CA GLY A 78 21.62 4.82 6.01
C GLY A 78 22.87 4.61 6.87
N PHE A 79 24.00 5.18 6.47
CA PHE A 79 25.32 4.91 7.04
C PHE A 79 25.40 5.08 8.56
N GLU A 80 24.79 6.16 9.09
CA GLU A 80 24.74 6.43 10.53
C GLU A 80 23.94 5.37 11.32
N HIS A 81 23.03 4.69 10.62
CA HIS A 81 22.22 3.59 11.16
C HIS A 81 22.77 2.21 10.81
N GLY A 82 23.93 2.15 10.16
CA GLY A 82 24.59 0.89 9.81
C GLY A 82 24.13 0.29 8.48
N THR A 83 23.35 1.00 7.64
CA THR A 83 22.80 0.45 6.40
C THR A 83 23.55 0.99 5.17
N VAL A 84 23.92 0.08 4.28
CA VAL A 84 24.52 0.34 2.96
C VAL A 84 23.72 -0.44 1.94
N THR A 85 23.32 0.20 0.83
CA THR A 85 22.72 -0.51 -0.30
C THR A 85 23.82 -0.98 -1.24
N VAL A 86 23.95 -2.28 -1.42
CA VAL A 86 24.85 -2.91 -2.39
C VAL A 86 24.05 -3.28 -3.62
N VAL A 87 24.50 -2.84 -4.81
CA VAL A 87 23.82 -3.14 -6.08
C VAL A 87 24.60 -4.20 -6.82
N ALA A 88 23.99 -5.34 -7.05
CA ALA A 88 24.52 -6.45 -7.84
C ALA A 88 23.52 -6.81 -8.95
N GLU A 89 23.98 -7.00 -10.19
CA GLU A 89 23.10 -7.31 -11.34
C GLU A 89 21.89 -6.35 -11.46
N HIS A 90 22.09 -5.08 -11.20
CA HIS A 90 21.03 -4.02 -11.13
C HIS A 90 19.97 -4.24 -10.02
N VAL A 91 20.18 -5.20 -9.11
CA VAL A 91 19.28 -5.46 -7.97
C VAL A 91 19.88 -4.81 -6.72
N PRO A 92 19.17 -3.88 -6.06
CA PRO A 92 19.61 -3.33 -4.79
C PRO A 92 19.37 -4.35 -3.65
N VAL A 93 20.37 -4.53 -2.80
CA VAL A 93 20.29 -5.33 -1.57
C VAL A 93 20.67 -4.44 -0.41
N GLU A 94 19.78 -4.30 0.57
CA GLU A 94 20.09 -3.55 1.78
C GLU A 94 20.93 -4.42 2.72
N VAL A 95 22.13 -3.94 3.06
CA VAL A 95 23.05 -4.61 3.97
C VAL A 95 23.17 -3.76 5.23
N THR A 96 22.74 -4.32 6.38
CA THR A 96 22.76 -3.63 7.65
C THR A 96 23.74 -4.32 8.60
N THR A 97 24.68 -3.57 9.13
CA THR A 97 25.59 -4.05 10.20
C THR A 97 24.79 -4.42 11.45
N LEU A 98 25.13 -5.56 12.09
CA LEU A 98 24.52 -5.96 13.35
C LEU A 98 24.62 -4.84 14.38
N ARG A 99 23.51 -4.53 15.03
CA ARG A 99 23.44 -3.40 15.96
C ARG A 99 22.47 -3.64 17.11
N ARG A 100 22.69 -2.95 18.20
CA ARG A 100 21.72 -2.76 19.28
C ARG A 100 21.32 -1.29 19.36
N ASP A 101 20.08 -1.04 19.71
CA ASP A 101 19.57 0.30 19.94
C ASP A 101 19.91 0.71 21.40
N ILE A 102 20.57 1.86 21.60
CA ILE A 102 20.92 2.38 22.95
C ILE A 102 19.81 3.28 23.45
N GLU A 103 19.31 4.16 22.59
CA GLU A 103 18.24 5.09 22.87
C GLU A 103 17.35 5.12 21.66
N THR A 104 16.05 4.90 21.85
CA THR A 104 15.06 4.92 20.76
C THR A 104 14.14 6.14 20.91
N PHE A 105 14.12 6.99 19.88
CA PHE A 105 13.20 8.12 19.75
C PHE A 105 12.39 7.96 18.47
N GLY A 106 11.39 7.09 18.49
CA GLY A 106 10.61 6.74 17.33
C GLY A 106 11.46 6.06 16.22
N ARG A 107 11.74 6.74 15.09
CA ARG A 107 12.56 6.17 14.01
C ARG A 107 14.06 6.47 14.15
N HIS A 108 14.46 7.36 15.04
CA HIS A 108 15.85 7.70 15.30
C HIS A 108 16.32 6.94 16.51
N ALA A 109 17.12 5.91 16.28
CA ALA A 109 17.81 5.20 17.34
C ALA A 109 19.29 5.58 17.32
N ARG A 110 19.85 5.89 18.47
CA ARG A 110 21.30 5.89 18.63
C ARG A 110 21.72 4.43 18.69
N VAL A 111 22.49 3.99 17.70
CA VAL A 111 22.87 2.59 17.56
C VAL A 111 24.32 2.36 18.00
N THR A 112 24.60 1.18 18.52
CA THR A 112 25.96 0.65 18.67
C THR A 112 26.05 -0.64 17.88
N PHE A 113 27.13 -0.78 17.12
CA PHE A 113 27.37 -2.00 16.37
C PHE A 113 27.78 -3.14 17.32
N THR A 114 27.38 -4.35 16.97
CA THR A 114 27.64 -5.57 17.73
C THR A 114 28.08 -6.70 16.81
N GLN A 115 28.63 -7.76 17.38
CA GLN A 115 28.90 -9.01 16.70
C GLN A 115 27.89 -10.10 17.11
N ASP A 116 27.00 -9.80 18.05
CA ASP A 116 26.02 -10.75 18.58
C ASP A 116 24.71 -10.70 17.78
N TRP A 117 24.42 -11.79 17.07
CA TRP A 117 23.18 -11.99 16.32
C TRP A 117 21.93 -11.94 17.21
N SER A 118 22.04 -12.35 18.47
CA SER A 118 20.91 -12.29 19.40
C SER A 118 20.59 -10.86 19.84
N GLU A 119 21.60 -9.98 19.96
CA GLU A 119 21.36 -8.56 20.21
C GLU A 119 20.64 -7.89 19.04
N ASP A 120 21.08 -8.15 17.77
CA ASP A 120 20.38 -7.63 16.58
C ASP A 120 18.96 -8.18 16.45
N ALA A 121 18.75 -9.44 16.81
CA ALA A 121 17.42 -10.06 16.79
C ALA A 121 16.47 -9.40 17.82
N ARG A 122 16.96 -9.11 19.04
CA ARG A 122 16.14 -8.51 20.11
C ARG A 122 15.62 -7.11 19.79
N ARG A 123 16.27 -6.34 18.93
CA ARG A 123 15.77 -5.02 18.53
C ARG A 123 14.64 -5.06 17.50
N ARG A 124 14.38 -6.20 16.87
CA ARG A 124 13.32 -6.37 15.87
C ARG A 124 11.93 -6.36 16.52
N ASP A 125 10.89 -6.22 15.72
CA ASP A 125 9.51 -6.11 16.22
C ASP A 125 8.92 -7.46 16.68
N PHE A 126 8.83 -8.43 15.75
CA PHE A 126 8.14 -9.70 15.99
C PHE A 126 9.08 -10.90 15.89
N THR A 127 8.79 -11.94 16.68
CA THR A 127 9.56 -13.18 16.73
C THR A 127 9.74 -13.80 15.34
N MET A 128 8.69 -13.81 14.51
CA MET A 128 8.72 -14.33 13.14
C MET A 128 9.60 -13.52 12.17
N ASN A 129 10.06 -12.33 12.54
CA ASN A 129 10.95 -11.47 11.74
C ASN A 129 12.41 -11.53 12.21
N ALA A 130 12.71 -12.33 13.25
CA ALA A 130 14.05 -12.46 13.84
C ALA A 130 14.74 -13.77 13.41
N LEU A 131 14.41 -14.27 12.26
CA LEU A 131 15.03 -15.44 11.64
C LEU A 131 16.04 -14.98 10.59
N TYR A 132 17.15 -15.67 10.51
CA TYR A 132 18.28 -15.37 9.63
C TYR A 132 18.60 -16.58 8.78
N CYS A 133 19.03 -16.37 7.53
CA CYS A 133 19.43 -17.42 6.61
C CYS A 133 20.87 -17.17 6.11
N ALA A 134 21.77 -18.11 6.33
CA ALA A 134 23.13 -18.06 5.82
C ALA A 134 23.18 -18.38 4.32
N SER A 135 24.35 -18.15 3.68
CA SER A 135 24.58 -18.38 2.25
C SER A 135 24.37 -19.84 1.83
N ASP A 136 24.56 -20.81 2.73
CA ASP A 136 24.31 -22.24 2.52
C ASP A 136 22.84 -22.67 2.72
N GLY A 137 21.95 -21.72 3.06
CA GLY A 137 20.54 -21.99 3.34
C GLY A 137 20.24 -22.46 4.76
N THR A 138 21.22 -22.49 5.65
CA THR A 138 21.02 -22.78 7.06
C THR A 138 20.22 -21.65 7.71
N VAL A 139 19.10 -21.97 8.36
CA VAL A 139 18.28 -21.01 9.09
C VAL A 139 18.69 -20.94 10.54
N HIS A 140 18.99 -19.75 11.02
CA HIS A 140 19.34 -19.46 12.41
C HIS A 140 18.20 -18.74 13.11
N ASP A 141 17.84 -19.23 14.28
CA ASP A 141 16.76 -18.70 15.12
C ASP A 141 17.29 -18.36 16.52
N PRO A 142 17.92 -17.19 16.71
CA PRO A 142 18.55 -16.85 17.98
C PRO A 142 17.57 -16.63 19.14
N LEU A 143 16.28 -16.42 18.86
CA LEU A 143 15.27 -16.10 19.87
C LEU A 143 14.16 -17.15 19.98
N GLY A 144 14.21 -18.23 19.24
CA GLY A 144 13.16 -19.26 19.25
C GLY A 144 11.86 -18.77 18.63
N GLY A 145 11.92 -17.98 17.57
CA GLY A 145 10.75 -17.43 16.87
C GLY A 145 10.12 -18.37 15.83
N TYR A 146 10.79 -19.45 15.44
CA TYR A 146 10.26 -20.37 14.44
C TYR A 146 8.94 -21.06 14.84
N PRO A 147 8.70 -21.47 16.09
CA PRO A 147 7.40 -21.99 16.49
C PRO A 147 6.25 -21.00 16.27
N ASP A 148 6.47 -19.70 16.51
CA ASP A 148 5.48 -18.65 16.25
C ASP A 148 5.25 -18.51 14.73
N LEU A 149 6.32 -18.55 13.94
CA LEU A 149 6.22 -18.53 12.48
C LEU A 149 5.44 -19.74 11.94
N ALA A 150 5.76 -20.95 12.41
CA ALA A 150 5.07 -22.18 12.01
C ALA A 150 3.58 -22.16 12.38
N ALA A 151 3.25 -21.57 13.54
CA ALA A 151 1.88 -21.34 13.98
C ALA A 151 1.24 -20.11 13.35
N ARG A 152 1.99 -19.35 12.54
CA ARG A 152 1.57 -18.05 11.97
C ARG A 152 1.13 -17.03 13.02
N ARG A 153 1.66 -17.11 14.23
CA ARG A 153 1.35 -16.22 15.34
C ARG A 153 2.19 -14.95 15.27
N VAL A 154 1.56 -13.81 15.37
CA VAL A 154 2.25 -12.51 15.44
C VAL A 154 2.46 -12.14 16.91
N ARG A 155 3.69 -12.29 17.39
CA ARG A 155 4.07 -11.99 18.77
C ARG A 155 5.27 -11.05 18.81
N PHE A 156 5.24 -10.07 19.72
CA PHE A 156 6.36 -9.17 19.97
C PHE A 156 7.57 -9.92 20.55
N ILE A 157 8.76 -9.42 20.27
CA ILE A 157 9.99 -9.88 20.90
C ILE A 157 10.11 -9.17 22.26
N GLY A 158 10.20 -9.95 23.35
CA GLY A 158 10.21 -9.38 24.70
C GLY A 158 8.85 -8.85 25.12
N GLU A 159 8.81 -7.83 25.98
CA GLU A 159 7.57 -7.27 26.49
C GLU A 159 6.92 -6.34 25.46
N ALA A 160 5.69 -6.65 25.04
CA ALA A 160 4.98 -5.95 23.98
C ALA A 160 4.83 -4.43 24.23
N ARG A 161 4.55 -4.04 25.49
CA ARG A 161 4.38 -2.64 25.88
C ARG A 161 5.68 -1.85 25.72
N GLU A 162 6.80 -2.39 26.15
CA GLU A 162 8.11 -1.75 25.99
C GLU A 162 8.45 -1.59 24.51
N ARG A 163 8.21 -2.63 23.72
CA ARG A 163 8.44 -2.61 22.28
C ARG A 163 7.61 -1.56 21.56
N ILE A 164 6.37 -1.34 21.96
CA ILE A 164 5.50 -0.30 21.41
C ILE A 164 5.99 1.09 21.81
N ARG A 165 6.45 1.28 23.06
CA ARG A 165 6.97 2.57 23.53
C ARG A 165 8.25 3.01 22.83
N GLU A 166 9.09 2.08 22.39
CA GLU A 166 10.25 2.40 21.56
C GLU A 166 9.86 2.98 20.21
N ASP A 167 8.77 2.50 19.60
CA ASP A 167 8.21 3.00 18.35
C ASP A 167 6.71 2.67 18.24
N TYR A 168 5.87 3.67 18.43
CA TYR A 168 4.41 3.51 18.38
C TYR A 168 3.87 3.03 17.02
N LEU A 169 4.66 3.12 15.92
CA LEU A 169 4.28 2.53 14.64
C LEU A 169 4.09 1.01 14.73
N ARG A 170 4.72 0.37 15.71
CA ARG A 170 4.59 -1.07 15.96
C ARG A 170 3.15 -1.48 16.28
N ILE A 171 2.30 -0.55 16.75
CA ILE A 171 0.85 -0.79 16.89
C ILE A 171 0.24 -1.09 15.51
N LEU A 172 0.47 -0.21 14.52
CA LEU A 172 -0.06 -0.43 13.17
C LEU A 172 0.56 -1.66 12.49
N ARG A 173 1.86 -1.85 12.68
CA ARG A 173 2.57 -3.04 12.20
C ARG A 173 1.99 -4.33 12.78
N PHE A 174 1.65 -4.37 14.06
CA PHE A 174 1.03 -5.53 14.72
C PHE A 174 -0.28 -5.93 14.03
N PHE A 175 -1.19 -4.99 13.82
CA PHE A 175 -2.44 -5.26 13.12
C PHE A 175 -2.24 -5.61 11.64
N ARG A 176 -1.27 -4.97 10.96
CA ARG A 176 -0.94 -5.33 9.57
C ARG A 176 -0.39 -6.76 9.47
N PHE A 177 0.51 -7.16 10.38
CA PHE A 177 1.03 -8.53 10.40
C PHE A 177 -0.05 -9.54 10.75
N PHE A 178 -0.90 -9.23 11.72
CA PHE A 178 -2.09 -10.03 12.02
C PHE A 178 -2.97 -10.21 10.78
N ALA A 179 -3.33 -9.14 10.09
CA ALA A 179 -4.15 -9.18 8.88
C ALA A 179 -3.49 -9.93 7.71
N SER A 180 -2.15 -9.98 7.67
CA SER A 180 -1.41 -10.60 6.58
C SER A 180 -1.08 -12.08 6.82
N TYR A 181 -0.85 -12.48 8.06
CA TYR A 181 -0.22 -13.77 8.35
C TYR A 181 -0.94 -14.62 9.39
N ASP A 182 -1.64 -14.01 10.37
CA ASP A 182 -2.21 -14.72 11.50
C ASP A 182 -3.63 -15.23 11.17
N PRO A 183 -3.88 -16.55 11.20
CA PRO A 183 -5.21 -17.09 10.93
C PRO A 183 -6.15 -17.06 12.17
N ALA A 184 -5.61 -16.70 13.36
CA ALA A 184 -6.41 -16.66 14.57
C ALA A 184 -7.55 -15.64 14.47
N PRO A 185 -8.71 -15.88 15.11
CA PRO A 185 -9.84 -14.96 15.08
C PRO A 185 -9.54 -13.63 15.80
N VAL A 186 -8.62 -13.65 16.75
CA VAL A 186 -8.15 -12.47 17.49
C VAL A 186 -6.63 -12.46 17.55
N PRO A 187 -5.99 -11.26 17.59
CA PRO A 187 -4.55 -11.15 17.73
C PRO A 187 -4.06 -11.71 19.07
N ASP A 188 -2.74 -11.88 19.19
CA ASP A 188 -2.08 -12.20 20.45
C ASP A 188 -2.55 -11.27 21.58
N ALA A 189 -2.98 -11.86 22.71
CA ALA A 189 -3.65 -11.11 23.78
C ALA A 189 -2.75 -10.07 24.46
N GLU A 190 -1.46 -10.39 24.64
CA GLU A 190 -0.48 -9.48 25.23
C GLU A 190 -0.22 -8.30 24.29
N GLY A 191 -0.02 -8.59 22.98
CA GLY A 191 0.16 -7.59 21.95
C GLY A 191 -1.04 -6.65 21.82
N LEU A 192 -2.26 -7.20 21.85
CA LEU A 192 -3.51 -6.42 21.79
C LEU A 192 -3.65 -5.52 23.04
N ALA A 193 -3.45 -6.07 24.24
CA ALA A 193 -3.53 -5.29 25.48
C ALA A 193 -2.51 -4.16 25.51
N ALA A 194 -1.29 -4.42 25.03
CA ALA A 194 -0.23 -3.41 24.93
C ALA A 194 -0.58 -2.31 23.89
N ALA A 195 -1.11 -2.69 22.73
CA ALA A 195 -1.54 -1.74 21.70
C ALA A 195 -2.66 -0.81 22.20
N ILE A 196 -3.64 -1.35 22.92
CA ILE A 196 -4.73 -0.57 23.55
C ILE A 196 -4.17 0.36 24.63
N GLY A 197 -3.28 -0.15 25.50
CA GLY A 197 -2.70 0.61 26.60
C GLY A 197 -1.82 1.78 26.15
N GLU A 198 -1.18 1.67 25.00
CA GLU A 198 -0.23 2.65 24.47
C GLU A 198 -0.80 3.47 23.29
N LYS A 199 -2.11 3.40 23.03
CA LYS A 199 -2.77 4.08 21.89
C LYS A 199 -2.54 5.58 21.82
N ALA A 200 -2.32 6.26 22.96
CA ALA A 200 -2.03 7.68 23.00
C ALA A 200 -0.75 8.05 22.24
N GLY A 201 0.19 7.12 22.13
CA GLY A 201 1.43 7.31 21.38
C GLY A 201 1.24 7.42 19.86
N LEU A 202 0.10 6.99 19.31
CA LEU A 202 -0.20 7.15 17.90
C LEU A 202 -0.19 8.62 17.46
N ALA A 203 -0.48 9.55 18.37
CA ALA A 203 -0.43 10.99 18.09
C ALA A 203 0.99 11.53 17.81
N GLN A 204 2.03 10.78 18.17
CA GLN A 204 3.43 11.16 17.95
C GLN A 204 3.96 10.71 16.58
N LEU A 205 3.19 9.91 15.86
CA LEU A 205 3.60 9.39 14.56
C LEU A 205 3.42 10.43 13.44
N SER A 206 4.37 10.47 12.52
CA SER A 206 4.21 11.26 11.30
C SER A 206 3.14 10.67 10.37
N GLY A 207 2.43 11.54 9.66
CA GLY A 207 1.36 11.12 8.75
C GLY A 207 1.84 10.18 7.65
N GLU A 208 3.07 10.37 7.15
CA GLU A 208 3.67 9.52 6.11
C GLU A 208 3.85 8.07 6.61
N ARG A 209 4.29 7.90 7.87
CA ARG A 209 4.47 6.58 8.47
C ARG A 209 3.12 5.89 8.71
N ILE A 210 2.14 6.62 9.25
CA ILE A 210 0.78 6.11 9.43
C ILE A 210 0.21 5.68 8.07
N ARG A 211 0.29 6.54 7.04
CA ARG A 211 -0.19 6.25 5.69
C ARG A 211 0.42 4.97 5.13
N ALA A 212 1.74 4.83 5.20
CA ALA A 212 2.44 3.69 4.64
C ALA A 212 1.94 2.36 5.26
N GLU A 213 1.87 2.28 6.59
CA GLU A 213 1.41 1.06 7.28
C GLU A 213 -0.10 0.83 7.10
N LEU A 214 -0.91 1.89 7.13
CA LEU A 214 -2.36 1.79 6.99
C LEU A 214 -2.77 1.31 5.59
N LEU A 215 -2.14 1.80 4.52
CA LEU A 215 -2.43 1.33 3.16
C LEU A 215 -2.03 -0.13 2.97
N LEU A 216 -0.90 -0.56 3.55
CA LEU A 216 -0.51 -1.97 3.57
C LEU A 216 -1.47 -2.84 4.37
N LEU A 217 -1.97 -2.35 5.51
CA LEU A 217 -2.99 -3.03 6.30
C LEU A 217 -4.30 -3.17 5.52
N LEU A 218 -4.76 -2.10 4.88
CA LEU A 218 -5.99 -2.11 4.08
C LEU A 218 -5.89 -3.03 2.86
N ALA A 219 -4.68 -3.26 2.31
CA ALA A 219 -4.46 -4.22 1.23
C ALA A 219 -4.35 -5.69 1.72
N ALA A 220 -4.22 -5.92 3.03
CA ALA A 220 -4.02 -7.25 3.57
C ALA A 220 -5.28 -8.14 3.41
N PRO A 221 -5.12 -9.48 3.34
CA PRO A 221 -6.24 -10.41 3.17
C PRO A 221 -7.33 -10.31 4.22
N ARG A 222 -6.94 -10.03 5.48
CA ARG A 222 -7.85 -9.92 6.62
C ARG A 222 -7.97 -8.48 7.14
N ALA A 223 -7.96 -7.51 6.21
CA ALA A 223 -8.05 -6.09 6.55
C ALA A 223 -9.31 -5.76 7.35
N VAL A 224 -10.47 -6.34 6.99
CA VAL A 224 -11.76 -6.05 7.64
C VAL A 224 -11.73 -6.46 9.10
N GLU A 225 -11.28 -7.68 9.40
CA GLU A 225 -11.20 -8.19 10.76
C GLU A 225 -10.23 -7.36 11.62
N ALA A 226 -9.05 -7.06 11.08
CA ALA A 226 -8.07 -6.25 11.81
C ALA A 226 -8.59 -4.83 12.09
N ILE A 227 -9.18 -4.19 11.10
CA ILE A 227 -9.77 -2.85 11.23
C ILE A 227 -10.97 -2.88 12.19
N GLY A 228 -11.79 -3.94 12.18
CA GLY A 228 -12.89 -4.13 13.14
C GLY A 228 -12.38 -4.13 14.58
N ILE A 229 -11.35 -4.93 14.86
CA ILE A 229 -10.72 -4.98 16.19
C ILE A 229 -10.11 -3.63 16.56
N MET A 230 -9.45 -2.94 15.61
CA MET A 230 -8.90 -1.61 15.85
C MET A 230 -9.98 -0.55 16.15
N GLU A 231 -11.14 -0.61 15.49
CA GLU A 231 -12.27 0.30 15.75
C GLU A 231 -12.87 0.04 17.13
N GLU A 232 -13.08 -1.23 17.51
CA GLU A 232 -13.54 -1.60 18.86
C GLU A 232 -12.56 -1.14 19.95
N ALA A 233 -11.26 -1.23 19.67
CA ALA A 233 -10.17 -0.75 20.55
C ALA A 233 -9.99 0.78 20.53
N GLN A 234 -10.77 1.51 19.72
CA GLN A 234 -10.65 2.95 19.55
C GLN A 234 -9.27 3.42 19.03
N LEU A 235 -8.69 2.64 18.11
CA LEU A 235 -7.40 2.94 17.49
C LEU A 235 -7.56 3.65 16.14
N ILE A 236 -8.74 3.66 15.53
CA ILE A 236 -8.97 4.23 14.18
C ILE A 236 -9.13 5.76 14.24
N GLU A 237 -9.94 6.27 15.18
CA GLU A 237 -10.19 7.71 15.29
C GLU A 237 -8.90 8.53 15.51
N PRO A 238 -7.94 8.13 16.35
CA PRO A 238 -6.64 8.78 16.44
C PRO A 238 -5.85 8.84 15.12
N LEU A 239 -6.07 7.90 14.22
CA LEU A 239 -5.39 7.83 12.92
C LEU A 239 -6.08 8.67 11.84
N LEU A 240 -7.41 8.62 11.77
CA LEU A 240 -8.20 9.21 10.68
C LEU A 240 -8.86 10.53 11.04
N GLY A 241 -9.03 10.84 12.33
CA GLY A 241 -9.80 11.98 12.83
C GLY A 241 -11.31 11.77 12.81
N VAL A 242 -11.75 10.59 12.40
CA VAL A 242 -13.15 10.14 12.39
C VAL A 242 -13.20 8.67 12.81
N ARG A 243 -14.36 8.22 13.27
CA ARG A 243 -14.62 6.79 13.47
C ARG A 243 -14.64 6.08 12.13
N GLY A 244 -14.19 4.82 12.12
CA GLY A 244 -14.16 3.99 10.92
C GLY A 244 -15.53 3.43 10.54
N ASP A 245 -15.92 3.57 9.28
CA ASP A 245 -17.08 2.86 8.72
C ASP A 245 -16.67 1.43 8.30
N VAL A 246 -16.52 0.56 9.32
CA VAL A 246 -16.12 -0.84 9.11
C VAL A 246 -17.14 -1.58 8.23
N GLY A 247 -18.44 -1.31 8.40
CA GLY A 247 -19.48 -1.97 7.61
C GLY A 247 -19.41 -1.63 6.12
N LYS A 248 -19.06 -0.38 5.77
CA LYS A 248 -18.87 0.01 4.37
C LYS A 248 -17.58 -0.58 3.79
N LEU A 249 -16.50 -0.64 4.57
CA LEU A 249 -15.27 -1.32 4.20
C LEU A 249 -15.53 -2.81 3.91
N GLU A 250 -16.23 -3.50 4.80
CA GLU A 250 -16.60 -4.91 4.64
C GLU A 250 -17.39 -5.16 3.34
N ARG A 251 -18.41 -4.32 3.07
CA ARG A 251 -19.18 -4.43 1.83
C ARG A 251 -18.31 -4.19 0.59
N LEU A 252 -17.42 -3.19 0.63
CA LEU A 252 -16.50 -2.94 -0.48
C LEU A 252 -15.59 -4.15 -0.73
N VAL A 253 -14.98 -4.71 0.31
CA VAL A 253 -14.11 -5.90 0.20
C VAL A 253 -14.86 -7.10 -0.36
N ALA A 254 -16.12 -7.32 0.07
CA ALA A 254 -16.96 -8.38 -0.46
C ALA A 254 -17.28 -8.18 -1.96
N ILE A 255 -17.50 -6.92 -2.39
CA ILE A 255 -17.71 -6.56 -3.80
C ILE A 255 -16.44 -6.79 -4.62
N GLU A 256 -15.28 -6.32 -4.15
CA GLU A 256 -13.99 -6.55 -4.81
C GLU A 256 -13.75 -8.05 -5.02
N THR A 257 -14.00 -8.85 -3.99
CA THR A 257 -13.87 -10.33 -4.04
C THR A 257 -14.82 -10.95 -5.05
N ALA A 258 -16.09 -10.55 -5.06
CA ALA A 258 -17.09 -11.07 -6.00
C ALA A 258 -16.79 -10.69 -7.47
N LEU A 259 -16.13 -9.55 -7.69
CA LEU A 259 -15.71 -9.10 -9.01
C LEU A 259 -14.35 -9.66 -9.44
N GLY A 260 -13.61 -10.36 -8.56
CA GLY A 260 -12.24 -10.83 -8.80
C GLY A 260 -11.24 -9.68 -8.95
N ARG A 261 -11.46 -8.56 -8.25
CA ARG A 261 -10.56 -7.39 -8.28
C ARG A 261 -9.50 -7.51 -7.20
N ASP A 262 -8.32 -7.01 -7.51
CA ASP A 262 -7.26 -6.86 -6.51
C ASP A 262 -7.66 -5.83 -5.44
N PRO A 263 -7.19 -6.00 -4.19
CA PRO A 263 -7.40 -5.04 -3.12
C PRO A 263 -6.92 -3.63 -3.48
N ASP A 264 -7.79 -2.63 -3.36
CA ASP A 264 -7.44 -1.23 -3.59
C ASP A 264 -7.38 -0.45 -2.26
N PRO A 265 -6.17 -0.25 -1.70
CA PRO A 265 -6.03 0.35 -0.38
C PRO A 265 -6.52 1.80 -0.30
N VAL A 266 -6.45 2.57 -1.39
CA VAL A 266 -6.93 3.96 -1.41
C VAL A 266 -8.45 4.01 -1.41
N LEU A 267 -9.09 3.14 -2.19
CA LEU A 267 -10.55 3.04 -2.21
C LEU A 267 -11.10 2.47 -0.89
N ARG A 268 -10.41 1.50 -0.31
CA ARG A 268 -10.73 0.96 1.02
C ARG A 268 -10.58 2.01 2.12
N LEU A 269 -9.55 2.90 2.02
CA LEU A 269 -9.41 4.04 2.91
C LEU A 269 -10.59 5.01 2.77
N ALA A 270 -11.04 5.30 1.54
CA ALA A 270 -12.22 6.14 1.29
C ALA A 270 -13.50 5.53 1.89
N ALA A 271 -13.66 4.20 1.84
CA ALA A 271 -14.79 3.51 2.47
C ALA A 271 -14.72 3.58 3.99
N LEU A 272 -13.56 3.32 4.58
CA LEU A 272 -13.33 3.36 6.02
C LEU A 272 -13.51 4.75 6.61
N ALA A 273 -12.97 5.77 5.94
CA ALA A 273 -12.98 7.16 6.39
C ALA A 273 -14.23 7.94 5.93
N THR A 274 -15.36 7.28 5.73
CA THR A 274 -16.62 7.90 5.34
C THR A 274 -16.98 9.03 6.31
N GLY A 275 -17.21 10.23 5.76
CA GLY A 275 -17.54 11.43 6.56
C GLY A 275 -16.33 12.32 6.90
N ALA A 276 -15.10 11.86 6.67
CA ALA A 276 -13.93 12.72 6.77
C ALA A 276 -13.84 13.66 5.55
N ALA A 277 -13.44 14.91 5.77
CA ALA A 277 -13.12 15.81 4.68
C ALA A 277 -11.82 15.36 3.99
N PRO A 278 -11.77 15.26 2.65
CA PRO A 278 -10.58 14.80 1.91
C PRO A 278 -9.32 15.60 2.24
N GLU A 279 -9.46 16.92 2.44
CA GLU A 279 -8.37 17.84 2.79
C GLU A 279 -7.81 17.55 4.19
N ALA A 280 -8.68 17.19 5.13
CA ALA A 280 -8.27 16.81 6.48
C ALA A 280 -7.51 15.50 6.49
N LEU A 281 -7.96 14.49 5.73
CA LEU A 281 -7.24 13.22 5.54
C LEU A 281 -5.89 13.45 4.84
N GLN A 282 -5.87 14.29 3.80
CA GLN A 282 -4.62 14.63 3.11
C GLN A 282 -3.60 15.26 4.07
N ALA A 283 -4.03 16.25 4.85
CA ALA A 283 -3.17 16.92 5.81
C ALA A 283 -2.65 15.96 6.89
N ARG A 284 -3.53 15.09 7.40
CA ARG A 284 -3.23 14.17 8.50
C ARG A 284 -2.32 13.02 8.08
N LEU A 285 -2.63 12.37 6.95
CA LEU A 285 -1.91 11.20 6.44
C LEU A 285 -0.81 11.57 5.45
N LYS A 286 -0.65 12.86 5.11
CA LYS A 286 0.30 13.31 4.08
C LYS A 286 0.11 12.57 2.76
N LEU A 287 -1.16 12.46 2.34
CA LEU A 287 -1.49 11.82 1.07
C LEU A 287 -0.87 12.59 -0.10
N SER A 288 -0.43 11.88 -1.13
CA SER A 288 -0.05 12.51 -2.39
C SER A 288 -1.24 13.23 -3.04
N ALA A 289 -0.97 14.19 -3.92
CA ALA A 289 -2.03 14.91 -4.64
C ALA A 289 -2.95 13.95 -5.41
N ALA A 290 -2.40 12.89 -6.00
CA ALA A 290 -3.16 11.88 -6.74
C ALA A 290 -4.09 11.06 -5.82
N GLU A 291 -3.60 10.64 -4.64
CA GLU A 291 -4.42 9.92 -3.65
C GLU A 291 -5.53 10.80 -3.08
N ALA A 292 -5.22 12.05 -2.75
CA ALA A 292 -6.20 13.00 -2.24
C ALA A 292 -7.30 13.32 -3.26
N ALA A 293 -6.92 13.55 -4.52
CA ALA A 293 -7.87 13.76 -5.61
C ALA A 293 -8.77 12.53 -5.81
N ARG A 294 -8.19 11.34 -5.75
CA ARG A 294 -8.94 10.08 -5.89
C ARG A 294 -9.92 9.86 -4.73
N LEU A 295 -9.50 10.14 -3.49
CA LEU A 295 -10.38 10.09 -2.31
C LEU A 295 -11.56 11.05 -2.44
N ALA A 296 -11.30 12.29 -2.87
CA ALA A 296 -12.33 13.29 -3.09
C ALA A 296 -13.34 12.82 -4.15
N GLN A 297 -12.87 12.28 -5.27
CA GLN A 297 -13.72 11.75 -6.33
C GLN A 297 -14.52 10.51 -5.91
N ALA A 298 -13.91 9.58 -5.15
CA ALA A 298 -14.60 8.40 -4.63
C ALA A 298 -15.74 8.75 -3.66
N GLY A 299 -15.67 9.90 -2.99
CA GLY A 299 -16.72 10.43 -2.13
C GLY A 299 -17.90 11.10 -2.86
N VAL A 300 -17.76 11.37 -4.17
CA VAL A 300 -18.82 12.04 -4.97
C VAL A 300 -20.05 11.14 -5.08
N ARG A 301 -21.24 11.74 -4.87
CA ARG A 301 -22.53 11.08 -5.15
C ARG A 301 -23.04 11.56 -6.49
N HIS A 302 -23.26 10.64 -7.43
CA HIS A 302 -23.76 10.96 -8.76
C HIS A 302 -24.74 9.90 -9.25
N ALA A 303 -25.81 10.33 -9.94
CA ALA A 303 -26.82 9.41 -10.48
C ALA A 303 -26.24 8.40 -11.46
N ALA A 304 -25.20 8.77 -12.21
CA ALA A 304 -24.47 7.90 -13.14
C ALA A 304 -23.98 6.57 -12.53
N PHE A 305 -23.80 6.51 -11.20
CA PHE A 305 -23.36 5.28 -10.52
C PHE A 305 -24.47 4.28 -10.27
N SER A 306 -25.73 4.70 -10.38
CA SER A 306 -26.89 3.81 -10.20
C SER A 306 -27.11 2.93 -11.44
N PRO A 307 -27.40 1.62 -11.27
CA PRO A 307 -27.82 0.77 -12.39
C PRO A 307 -29.12 1.25 -13.05
N SER A 308 -29.98 1.98 -12.32
CA SER A 308 -31.26 2.50 -12.84
C SER A 308 -31.11 3.76 -13.67
N SER A 309 -29.95 4.45 -13.65
CA SER A 309 -29.73 5.61 -14.50
C SER A 309 -29.43 5.21 -15.95
N ALA A 310 -29.76 6.10 -16.88
CA ALA A 310 -29.50 5.86 -18.29
C ALA A 310 -28.00 5.65 -18.55
N GLU A 311 -27.66 4.74 -19.47
CA GLU A 311 -26.26 4.44 -19.79
C GLU A 311 -25.51 5.67 -20.30
N ARG A 312 -26.19 6.52 -21.10
CA ARG A 312 -25.62 7.80 -21.59
C ARG A 312 -25.17 8.75 -20.46
N GLU A 313 -25.84 8.70 -19.30
CA GLU A 313 -25.46 9.50 -18.14
C GLU A 313 -24.12 9.01 -17.55
N ALA A 314 -23.94 7.69 -17.47
CA ALA A 314 -22.68 7.08 -17.09
C ALA A 314 -21.57 7.36 -18.10
N GLN A 315 -21.86 7.25 -19.39
CA GLN A 315 -20.95 7.60 -20.48
C GLN A 315 -20.53 9.07 -20.40
N GLY A 316 -21.45 9.98 -20.13
CA GLY A 316 -21.16 11.40 -19.93
C GLY A 316 -20.26 11.66 -18.74
N PHE A 317 -20.42 10.91 -17.64
CA PHE A 317 -19.53 10.98 -16.49
C PHE A 317 -18.13 10.45 -16.84
N ILE A 318 -18.05 9.28 -17.48
CA ILE A 318 -16.77 8.68 -17.91
C ILE A 318 -16.01 9.62 -18.84
N TYR A 319 -16.71 10.26 -19.80
CA TYR A 319 -16.12 11.21 -20.73
C TYR A 319 -15.47 12.41 -20.01
N ARG A 320 -16.15 12.97 -19.00
CA ARG A 320 -15.69 14.15 -18.28
C ARG A 320 -14.64 13.87 -17.21
N HIS A 321 -14.75 12.74 -16.52
CA HIS A 321 -13.98 12.45 -15.31
C HIS A 321 -13.05 11.24 -15.42
N GLY A 322 -13.15 10.49 -16.53
CA GLY A 322 -12.37 9.28 -16.77
C GLY A 322 -12.98 8.00 -16.18
N GLY A 323 -12.55 6.87 -16.71
CA GLY A 323 -13.06 5.56 -16.34
C GLY A 323 -12.78 5.16 -14.89
N GLN A 324 -11.58 5.52 -14.37
CA GLN A 324 -11.21 5.20 -12.97
C GLN A 324 -12.14 5.91 -11.96
N ALA A 325 -12.41 7.21 -12.17
CA ALA A 325 -13.29 7.97 -11.30
C ALA A 325 -14.73 7.42 -11.31
N PHE A 326 -15.21 6.97 -12.47
CA PHE A 326 -16.50 6.30 -12.58
C PHE A 326 -16.54 4.96 -11.86
N THR A 327 -15.52 4.13 -12.04
CA THR A 327 -15.40 2.81 -11.40
C THR A 327 -15.37 2.96 -9.87
N ASP A 328 -14.55 3.86 -9.35
CA ASP A 328 -14.44 4.14 -7.92
C ASP A 328 -15.78 4.63 -7.34
N GLY A 329 -16.43 5.58 -8.02
CA GLY A 329 -17.73 6.11 -7.61
C GLY A 329 -18.84 5.04 -7.63
N ALA A 330 -18.86 4.18 -8.66
CA ALA A 330 -19.82 3.08 -8.78
C ALA A 330 -19.62 2.02 -7.69
N LEU A 331 -18.37 1.64 -7.37
CA LEU A 331 -18.03 0.73 -6.27
C LEU A 331 -18.43 1.32 -4.92
N MET A 332 -18.12 2.59 -4.67
CA MET A 332 -18.48 3.28 -3.43
C MET A 332 -20.00 3.45 -3.26
N ALA A 333 -20.71 3.75 -4.34
CA ALA A 333 -22.17 3.81 -4.33
C ALA A 333 -22.80 2.42 -4.08
N TRP A 334 -22.19 1.37 -4.61
CA TRP A 334 -22.59 0.00 -4.35
C TRP A 334 -22.34 -0.39 -2.89
N ALA A 335 -21.14 -0.14 -2.37
CA ALA A 335 -20.81 -0.38 -0.97
C ALA A 335 -21.68 0.39 0.03
N ALA A 336 -22.29 1.50 -0.39
CA ALA A 336 -23.23 2.29 0.40
C ALA A 336 -24.69 1.83 0.26
N SER A 337 -24.99 0.92 -0.67
CA SER A 337 -26.36 0.40 -0.89
C SER A 337 -26.62 -0.85 -0.05
N SER A 338 -27.87 -1.31 -0.09
CA SER A 338 -28.30 -2.61 0.49
C SER A 338 -28.15 -3.79 -0.48
N ASP A 339 -27.70 -3.55 -1.71
CA ASP A 339 -27.58 -4.58 -2.73
C ASP A 339 -26.45 -5.56 -2.36
N GLY A 340 -26.69 -6.84 -2.64
CA GLY A 340 -25.68 -7.88 -2.35
C GLY A 340 -24.41 -7.72 -3.16
N PRO A 341 -23.26 -8.27 -2.70
CA PRO A 341 -21.95 -8.09 -3.33
C PRO A 341 -21.82 -8.77 -4.71
N ALA A 342 -22.76 -9.64 -5.08
CA ALA A 342 -22.82 -10.31 -6.39
C ALA A 342 -23.98 -9.79 -7.28
N ASP A 343 -24.54 -8.60 -7.01
CA ASP A 343 -25.62 -8.03 -7.80
C ASP A 343 -25.18 -7.81 -9.26
N PRO A 344 -25.86 -8.43 -10.25
CA PRO A 344 -25.41 -8.42 -11.64
C PRO A 344 -25.57 -7.03 -12.30
N ALA A 345 -26.57 -6.25 -11.88
CA ALA A 345 -26.81 -4.92 -12.45
C ALA A 345 -25.72 -3.94 -11.96
N ARG A 346 -25.33 -4.04 -10.69
CA ARG A 346 -24.20 -3.30 -10.12
C ARG A 346 -22.87 -3.70 -10.78
N ALA A 347 -22.62 -4.99 -10.93
CA ALA A 347 -21.42 -5.50 -11.58
C ALA A 347 -21.32 -5.01 -13.04
N LEU A 348 -22.43 -5.03 -13.78
CA LEU A 348 -22.49 -4.52 -15.14
C LEU A 348 -22.18 -3.01 -15.17
N ARG A 349 -22.71 -2.24 -14.21
CA ARG A 349 -22.47 -0.80 -14.12
C ARG A 349 -20.98 -0.50 -13.86
N VAL A 350 -20.34 -1.16 -12.91
CA VAL A 350 -18.90 -1.00 -12.61
C VAL A 350 -18.05 -1.27 -13.85
N ARG A 351 -18.38 -2.33 -14.63
CA ARG A 351 -17.62 -2.73 -15.82
C ARG A 351 -17.89 -1.85 -17.06
N LEU A 352 -18.77 -0.86 -16.98
CA LEU A 352 -19.06 0.01 -18.13
C LEU A 352 -17.81 0.74 -18.62
N ALA A 353 -16.97 1.24 -17.69
CA ALA A 353 -15.74 1.93 -18.06
C ALA A 353 -14.68 1.04 -18.74
N GLU A 354 -14.78 -0.28 -18.61
CA GLU A 354 -13.91 -1.24 -19.30
C GLU A 354 -14.37 -1.51 -20.73
N ARG A 355 -15.66 -1.33 -21.02
CA ARG A 355 -16.31 -1.68 -22.29
C ARG A 355 -16.51 -0.48 -23.18
N TRP A 356 -16.65 0.72 -22.61
CA TRP A 356 -16.92 1.93 -23.35
C TRP A 356 -15.73 2.87 -23.35
N GLN A 357 -15.24 3.19 -24.54
CA GLN A 357 -14.15 4.15 -24.75
C GLN A 357 -14.76 5.51 -25.10
N PRO A 358 -14.37 6.60 -24.40
CA PRO A 358 -14.81 7.94 -24.75
C PRO A 358 -14.40 8.32 -26.17
N PRO A 359 -15.35 8.72 -27.03
CA PRO A 359 -15.00 9.21 -28.36
C PRO A 359 -14.35 10.60 -28.27
N GLU A 360 -13.54 10.94 -29.29
CA GLU A 360 -13.01 12.29 -29.42
C GLU A 360 -14.10 13.28 -29.79
N LEU A 361 -14.00 14.51 -29.26
CA LEU A 361 -14.92 15.59 -29.60
C LEU A 361 -14.79 15.90 -31.11
N PRO A 362 -15.89 15.84 -31.91
CA PRO A 362 -15.82 15.96 -33.36
C PRO A 362 -15.58 17.40 -33.88
N VAL A 363 -15.45 18.37 -32.99
CA VAL A 363 -15.24 19.80 -33.29
C VAL A 363 -14.01 20.33 -32.55
N ARG A 364 -13.34 21.30 -33.18
CA ARG A 364 -12.16 21.98 -32.64
C ARG A 364 -12.36 23.49 -32.66
N GLY A 365 -11.52 24.24 -31.96
CA GLY A 365 -11.57 25.70 -31.95
C GLY A 365 -11.49 26.31 -33.38
N ALA A 366 -10.75 25.70 -34.29
CA ALA A 366 -10.67 26.12 -35.69
C ALA A 366 -12.03 26.07 -36.40
N ASP A 367 -12.88 25.08 -36.07
CA ASP A 367 -14.21 24.96 -36.67
C ASP A 367 -15.14 26.10 -36.21
N VAL A 368 -15.00 26.51 -34.95
CA VAL A 368 -15.76 27.62 -34.37
C VAL A 368 -15.35 28.96 -35.02
N LEU A 369 -14.04 29.19 -35.20
CA LEU A 369 -13.49 30.37 -35.85
C LEU A 369 -13.92 30.44 -37.32
N ALA A 370 -13.94 29.29 -38.03
CA ALA A 370 -14.39 29.21 -39.43
C ALA A 370 -15.88 29.58 -39.62
N LEU A 371 -16.67 29.51 -38.54
CA LEU A 371 -18.08 29.93 -38.52
C LEU A 371 -18.28 31.41 -38.14
N GLY A 372 -17.19 32.16 -37.89
CA GLY A 372 -17.21 33.60 -37.69
C GLY A 372 -17.17 34.04 -36.22
N ALA A 373 -16.92 33.15 -35.26
CA ALA A 373 -16.71 33.51 -33.87
C ALA A 373 -15.41 34.30 -33.70
N GLU A 374 -15.37 35.23 -32.75
CA GLU A 374 -14.16 35.98 -32.45
C GLU A 374 -13.14 35.10 -31.65
N PRO A 375 -11.83 35.24 -31.93
CA PRO A 375 -10.80 34.57 -31.18
C PRO A 375 -10.83 34.98 -29.69
N GLY A 376 -10.86 33.99 -28.79
CA GLY A 376 -10.80 34.27 -27.35
C GLY A 376 -11.79 33.43 -26.53
N PRO A 377 -12.29 33.92 -25.40
CA PRO A 377 -13.17 33.19 -24.48
C PRO A 377 -14.47 32.67 -25.13
N GLU A 378 -14.94 33.32 -26.20
CA GLU A 378 -16.13 32.91 -26.94
C GLU A 378 -15.99 31.52 -27.54
N VAL A 379 -14.85 31.22 -28.16
CA VAL A 379 -14.55 29.89 -28.72
C VAL A 379 -14.67 28.81 -27.66
N GLY A 380 -14.13 29.05 -26.46
CA GLY A 380 -14.23 28.12 -25.33
C GLY A 380 -15.68 27.90 -24.87
N ARG A 381 -16.48 28.97 -24.81
CA ARG A 381 -17.90 28.92 -24.44
C ARG A 381 -18.72 28.09 -25.45
N VAL A 382 -18.51 28.33 -26.75
CA VAL A 382 -19.20 27.60 -27.83
C VAL A 382 -18.83 26.10 -27.79
N ILE A 383 -17.54 25.76 -27.64
CA ILE A 383 -17.09 24.37 -27.54
C ILE A 383 -17.72 23.69 -26.31
N SER A 384 -17.75 24.33 -25.15
CA SER A 384 -18.34 23.78 -23.93
C SER A 384 -19.86 23.57 -24.05
N ALA A 385 -20.57 24.48 -24.71
CA ALA A 385 -21.99 24.35 -24.99
C ALA A 385 -22.26 23.20 -25.98
N PHE A 386 -21.42 23.10 -27.02
CA PHE A 386 -21.48 21.99 -27.99
C PHE A 386 -21.20 20.62 -27.32
N GLU A 387 -20.16 20.54 -26.50
CA GLU A 387 -19.82 19.32 -25.75
C GLU A 387 -21.00 18.88 -24.87
N THR A 388 -21.62 19.82 -24.15
CA THR A 388 -22.79 19.54 -23.30
C THR A 388 -23.96 18.96 -24.11
N TRP A 389 -24.28 19.56 -25.27
CA TRP A 389 -25.28 19.04 -26.20
C TRP A 389 -24.90 17.67 -26.73
N TRP A 390 -23.65 17.48 -27.18
CA TRP A 390 -23.17 16.26 -27.79
C TRP A 390 -23.24 15.06 -26.84
N ILE A 391 -22.85 15.27 -25.57
CA ILE A 391 -22.99 14.26 -24.49
C ILE A 391 -24.48 13.93 -24.27
N ALA A 392 -25.34 14.96 -24.17
CA ALA A 392 -26.78 14.79 -23.95
C ALA A 392 -27.48 14.02 -25.12
N GLN A 393 -26.93 14.09 -26.33
CA GLN A 393 -27.41 13.34 -27.51
C GLN A 393 -26.81 11.91 -27.62
N GLY A 394 -25.95 11.49 -26.69
CA GLY A 394 -25.30 10.15 -26.68
C GLY A 394 -24.17 10.06 -27.70
N PHE A 395 -23.38 11.10 -27.85
CA PHE A 395 -22.13 11.13 -28.63
C PHE A 395 -22.38 10.85 -30.15
N PRO A 396 -23.28 11.57 -30.83
CA PRO A 396 -23.56 11.29 -32.24
C PRO A 396 -22.30 11.47 -33.11
N ALA A 397 -22.01 10.46 -33.94
CA ALA A 397 -20.89 10.48 -34.89
C ALA A 397 -21.17 11.28 -36.17
N ASP A 398 -22.39 11.76 -36.36
CA ASP A 398 -22.83 12.49 -37.54
C ASP A 398 -22.22 13.90 -37.61
N ARG A 399 -21.26 14.08 -38.52
CA ARG A 399 -20.55 15.33 -38.72
C ARG A 399 -21.42 16.48 -39.21
N GLU A 400 -22.43 16.20 -40.04
CA GLU A 400 -23.31 17.24 -40.55
C GLU A 400 -24.23 17.78 -39.42
N ARG A 401 -24.76 16.90 -38.62
CA ARG A 401 -25.50 17.27 -37.39
C ARG A 401 -24.63 18.05 -36.41
N ALA A 402 -23.35 17.65 -36.23
CA ALA A 402 -22.40 18.37 -35.39
C ALA A 402 -22.14 19.79 -35.91
N LYS A 403 -21.91 19.95 -37.23
CA LYS A 403 -21.69 21.27 -37.84
C LYS A 403 -22.93 22.15 -37.76
N ALA A 404 -24.12 21.60 -38.00
CA ALA A 404 -25.37 22.34 -37.92
C ALA A 404 -25.54 22.90 -36.49
N LYS A 405 -25.35 22.07 -35.45
CA LYS A 405 -25.43 22.50 -34.06
C LYS A 405 -24.36 23.53 -33.67
N LEU A 406 -23.14 23.35 -34.18
CA LEU A 406 -22.06 24.31 -33.94
C LEU A 406 -22.41 25.69 -34.53
N GLY A 407 -22.98 25.71 -35.76
CA GLY A 407 -23.44 26.92 -36.42
C GLY A 407 -24.62 27.62 -35.72
N GLU A 408 -25.48 26.88 -35.02
CA GLU A 408 -26.52 27.47 -34.14
C GLU A 408 -25.85 28.17 -32.94
N LEU A 409 -24.92 27.47 -32.24
CA LEU A 409 -24.29 27.97 -31.01
C LEU A 409 -23.34 29.16 -31.22
N VAL A 410 -22.85 29.39 -32.44
CA VAL A 410 -22.05 30.58 -32.79
C VAL A 410 -22.95 31.80 -33.03
N ARG A 411 -24.22 31.59 -33.37
CA ARG A 411 -25.17 32.69 -33.62
C ARG A 411 -25.93 33.14 -32.39
N ASP A 412 -26.00 32.29 -31.34
CA ASP A 412 -26.59 32.57 -30.04
C ASP A 412 -25.57 33.28 -29.11
#